data_5f01f0ee4b21bf61418a582fb1f2aa90
#
_entry.id   5f01f0ee4b21bf61418a582fb1f2aa90
#
_cell.length_a   1.000
_cell.length_b   1.000
_cell.length_c   1.000
_cell.angle_alpha   90.00
_cell.angle_beta   90.00
_cell.angle_gamma   90.00
#
_symmetry.space_group_name_H-M   'P 1'
#
loop_
_entity.id
_entity.type
_entity.pdbx_description
1 polymer ?
#
loop_
_entity_poly.entity_id
_entity_poly.type
_entity_poly.pdbx_seq_one_letter_code
_entity_poly.pdbx_strand_id
1 'polypeptide(L)'
;MILRPAVFFDRDGVVNISPGAGYVLTWDAFHFSPGIFEALRLCKKLGFATVLVTSQQGVGKGLMTQTTLDQIHAEMQRALAQENAAFEGIYACTCLAEEPGCKCRKPSPEMILRAAEEHGLDLNASLMVGDYDRDIQMAHNAGIPTTIRILTEGHPATVPATHTLSGTEILAETLRSILPTIR
;
A
#
# COMPACT_ATOMS: atom_id res chain seq x y z
N MET A 1 25.13 5.36 -4.41
CA MET A 1 24.00 4.60 -5.00
C MET A 1 22.96 5.61 -5.43
N ILE A 2 22.47 5.55 -6.64
CA ILE A 2 21.39 6.45 -7.08
C ILE A 2 20.10 5.88 -6.48
N LEU A 3 19.46 6.66 -5.60
CA LEU A 3 18.15 6.30 -5.04
C LEU A 3 17.08 6.49 -6.12
N ARG A 4 16.06 5.64 -6.14
CA ARG A 4 14.90 5.80 -7.05
C ARG A 4 13.61 6.01 -6.27
N PRO A 5 12.65 6.75 -6.81
CA PRO A 5 11.38 6.98 -6.13
C PRO A 5 10.51 5.72 -6.12
N ALA A 6 9.56 5.69 -5.20
CA ALA A 6 8.60 4.60 -5.06
C ALA A 6 7.17 5.11 -4.94
N VAL A 7 6.23 4.26 -5.31
CA VAL A 7 4.83 4.38 -4.93
C VAL A 7 4.52 3.28 -3.91
N PHE A 8 4.18 3.69 -2.70
CA PHE A 8 3.73 2.81 -1.65
C PHE A 8 2.21 2.66 -1.71
N PHE A 9 1.72 1.44 -1.52
CA PHE A 9 0.29 1.13 -1.57
C PHE A 9 -0.13 0.44 -0.28
N ASP A 10 -1.27 0.85 0.30
CA ASP A 10 -1.98 -0.02 1.22
C ASP A 10 -2.65 -1.17 0.46
N ARG A 11 -3.01 -2.25 1.16
CA ARG A 11 -3.65 -3.41 0.56
C ARG A 11 -5.17 -3.26 0.53
N ASP A 12 -5.81 -3.30 1.70
CA ASP A 12 -7.27 -3.32 1.82
C ASP A 12 -7.85 -1.92 1.58
N GLY A 13 -8.74 -1.78 0.59
CA GLY A 13 -9.29 -0.50 0.17
C GLY A 13 -8.49 0.21 -0.93
N VAL A 14 -7.31 -0.30 -1.30
CA VAL A 14 -6.48 0.23 -2.38
C VAL A 14 -6.16 -0.86 -3.41
N VAL A 15 -5.40 -1.89 -3.03
CA VAL A 15 -5.03 -2.99 -3.95
C VAL A 15 -6.18 -3.96 -4.11
N ASN A 16 -6.89 -4.26 -3.04
CA ASN A 16 -8.12 -5.03 -3.06
C ASN A 16 -9.28 -4.24 -2.45
N ILE A 17 -10.48 -4.64 -2.83
CA ILE A 17 -11.72 -4.07 -2.28
C ILE A 17 -11.68 -4.20 -0.76
N SER A 18 -12.00 -3.11 -0.07
CA SER A 18 -12.02 -3.10 1.40
C SER A 18 -13.00 -4.15 1.94
N PRO A 19 -12.58 -4.98 2.90
CA PRO A 19 -13.49 -5.90 3.60
C PRO A 19 -14.38 -5.19 4.63
N GLY A 20 -14.38 -3.86 4.67
CA GLY A 20 -15.08 -3.06 5.68
C GLY A 20 -14.52 -3.31 7.08
N ALA A 21 -15.38 -3.63 8.04
CA ALA A 21 -14.98 -3.95 9.41
C ALA A 21 -14.35 -5.35 9.57
N GLY A 22 -14.34 -6.16 8.50
CA GLY A 22 -13.80 -7.52 8.48
C GLY A 22 -12.34 -7.62 8.07
N TYR A 23 -11.98 -8.83 7.62
CA TYR A 23 -10.63 -9.18 7.14
C TYR A 23 -10.74 -10.05 5.89
N VAL A 24 -9.78 -9.93 4.98
CA VAL A 24 -9.58 -10.90 3.90
C VAL A 24 -8.81 -12.09 4.48
N LEU A 25 -9.52 -13.19 4.76
CA LEU A 25 -8.97 -14.36 5.45
C LEU A 25 -8.58 -15.50 4.49
N THR A 26 -9.00 -15.43 3.24
CA THR A 26 -8.74 -16.45 2.20
C THR A 26 -8.48 -15.76 0.87
N TRP A 27 -7.82 -16.47 -0.06
CA TRP A 27 -7.65 -15.97 -1.42
C TRP A 27 -8.99 -15.76 -2.15
N ASP A 28 -9.95 -16.64 -1.96
CA ASP A 28 -11.28 -16.53 -2.59
C ASP A 28 -12.04 -15.26 -2.19
N ALA A 29 -11.73 -14.70 -1.01
CA ALA A 29 -12.29 -13.44 -0.54
C ALA A 29 -11.48 -12.20 -1.01
N PHE A 30 -10.35 -12.41 -1.71
CA PHE A 30 -9.51 -11.34 -2.21
C PHE A 30 -9.98 -10.90 -3.60
N HIS A 31 -10.48 -9.68 -3.73
CA HIS A 31 -10.91 -9.12 -5.00
C HIS A 31 -10.14 -7.85 -5.30
N PHE A 32 -9.41 -7.80 -6.41
CA PHE A 32 -8.68 -6.62 -6.81
C PHE A 32 -9.59 -5.40 -6.99
N SER A 33 -9.11 -4.24 -6.57
CA SER A 33 -9.79 -2.97 -6.78
C SER A 33 -9.77 -2.59 -8.27
N PRO A 34 -10.84 -1.94 -8.79
CA PRO A 34 -10.87 -1.45 -10.15
C PRO A 34 -9.66 -0.54 -10.48
N GLY A 35 -9.04 -0.71 -11.63
CA GLY A 35 -7.94 0.14 -12.10
C GLY A 35 -6.57 -0.12 -11.46
N ILE A 36 -6.44 -0.99 -10.45
CA ILE A 36 -5.17 -1.20 -9.73
C ILE A 36 -4.07 -1.76 -10.62
N PHE A 37 -4.39 -2.69 -11.52
CA PHE A 37 -3.41 -3.25 -12.45
C PHE A 37 -2.84 -2.17 -13.37
N GLU A 38 -3.68 -1.27 -13.87
CA GLU A 38 -3.26 -0.16 -14.72
C GLU A 38 -2.36 0.81 -13.95
N ALA A 39 -2.73 1.16 -12.72
CA ALA A 39 -1.96 2.04 -11.85
C ALA A 39 -0.56 1.47 -11.57
N LEU A 40 -0.45 0.19 -11.22
CA LEU A 40 0.82 -0.47 -10.94
C LEU A 40 1.72 -0.56 -12.20
N ARG A 41 1.15 -0.93 -13.36
CA ARG A 41 1.89 -0.94 -14.64
C ARG A 41 2.41 0.45 -14.99
N LEU A 42 1.60 1.48 -14.76
CA LEU A 42 2.00 2.86 -15.01
C LEU A 42 3.18 3.28 -14.14
N CYS A 43 3.14 3.01 -12.83
CA CYS A 43 4.26 3.31 -11.92
C CYS A 43 5.56 2.70 -12.44
N LYS A 44 5.54 1.42 -12.78
CA LYS A 44 6.71 0.72 -13.32
C LYS A 44 7.19 1.31 -14.66
N LYS A 45 6.26 1.64 -15.55
CA LYS A 45 6.58 2.28 -16.84
C LYS A 45 7.26 3.63 -16.65
N LEU A 46 6.89 4.36 -15.60
CA LEU A 46 7.49 5.65 -15.24
C LEU A 46 8.81 5.53 -14.46
N GLY A 47 9.24 4.31 -14.10
CA GLY A 47 10.50 4.06 -13.38
C GLY A 47 10.37 4.04 -11.84
N PHE A 48 9.15 4.07 -11.32
CA PHE A 48 8.91 4.00 -9.87
C PHE A 48 8.92 2.56 -9.37
N ALA A 49 9.56 2.32 -8.23
CA ALA A 49 9.35 1.09 -7.48
C ALA A 49 7.91 1.03 -6.96
N THR A 50 7.32 -0.16 -6.91
CA THR A 50 6.00 -0.37 -6.31
C THR A 50 6.14 -1.23 -5.07
N VAL A 51 5.67 -0.75 -3.92
CA VAL A 51 5.84 -1.39 -2.62
C VAL A 51 4.48 -1.48 -1.91
N LEU A 52 4.15 -2.66 -1.40
CA LEU A 52 2.98 -2.87 -0.57
C LEU A 52 3.34 -2.69 0.91
N VAL A 53 2.57 -1.89 1.63
CA VAL A 53 2.68 -1.71 3.09
C VAL A 53 1.30 -1.90 3.72
N THR A 54 1.13 -2.91 4.58
CA THR A 54 -0.22 -3.28 5.05
C THR A 54 -0.24 -3.70 6.52
N SER A 55 -1.33 -3.37 7.22
CA SER A 55 -1.60 -3.87 8.57
C SER A 55 -2.57 -5.05 8.50
N GLN A 56 -2.11 -6.22 8.91
CA GLN A 56 -2.84 -7.48 8.82
C GLN A 56 -3.10 -8.08 10.21
N GLN A 57 -3.87 -7.36 11.02
CA GLN A 57 -4.19 -7.70 12.40
C GLN A 57 -4.94 -9.03 12.55
N GLY A 58 -5.54 -9.56 11.48
CA GLY A 58 -6.21 -10.86 11.49
C GLY A 58 -5.30 -11.99 11.95
N VAL A 59 -3.99 -11.92 11.69
CA VAL A 59 -3.00 -12.87 12.19
C VAL A 59 -2.84 -12.72 13.71
N GLY A 60 -2.58 -11.51 14.19
CA GLY A 60 -2.43 -11.25 15.62
C GLY A 60 -3.67 -11.59 16.44
N LYS A 61 -4.87 -11.49 15.84
CA LYS A 61 -6.14 -11.92 16.43
C LYS A 61 -6.39 -13.43 16.36
N GLY A 62 -5.52 -14.20 15.69
CA GLY A 62 -5.71 -15.63 15.50
C GLY A 62 -6.84 -16.00 14.53
N LEU A 63 -7.32 -15.05 13.71
CA LEU A 63 -8.36 -15.30 12.71
C LEU A 63 -7.83 -16.00 11.45
N MET A 64 -6.53 -15.86 11.20
CA MET A 64 -5.78 -16.59 10.19
C MET A 64 -4.34 -16.80 10.66
N THR A 65 -3.63 -17.74 10.03
CA THR A 65 -2.22 -17.99 10.31
C THR A 65 -1.31 -17.07 9.48
N GLN A 66 -0.04 -16.92 9.88
CA GLN A 66 0.97 -16.26 9.05
C GLN A 66 1.10 -16.97 7.69
N THR A 67 1.10 -18.30 7.68
CA THR A 67 1.13 -19.10 6.44
C THR A 67 -0.04 -18.77 5.50
N THR A 68 -1.23 -18.58 6.04
CA THR A 68 -2.41 -18.19 5.25
C THR A 68 -2.22 -16.79 4.65
N LEU A 69 -1.73 -15.83 5.42
CA LEU A 69 -1.43 -14.48 4.92
C LEU A 69 -0.37 -14.53 3.80
N ASP A 70 0.69 -15.31 4.00
CA ASP A 70 1.77 -15.47 3.01
C ASP A 70 1.23 -16.09 1.70
N GLN A 71 0.31 -17.06 1.80
CA GLN A 71 -0.38 -17.65 0.63
C GLN A 71 -1.22 -16.61 -0.11
N ILE A 72 -2.02 -15.81 0.60
CA ILE A 72 -2.80 -14.70 -0.01
C ILE A 72 -1.88 -13.74 -0.76
N HIS A 73 -0.77 -13.33 -0.15
CA HIS A 73 0.20 -12.44 -0.78
C HIS A 73 0.91 -13.10 -1.98
N ALA A 74 1.20 -14.39 -1.91
CA ALA A 74 1.81 -15.13 -3.03
C ALA A 74 0.86 -15.24 -4.24
N GLU A 75 -0.43 -15.52 -4.00
CA GLU A 75 -1.46 -15.56 -5.06
C GLU A 75 -1.68 -14.17 -5.67
N MET A 76 -1.76 -13.13 -4.84
CA MET A 76 -1.83 -11.73 -5.28
C MET A 76 -0.64 -11.40 -6.19
N GLN A 77 0.59 -11.70 -5.76
CA GLN A 77 1.80 -11.44 -6.56
C GLN A 77 1.81 -12.22 -7.86
N ARG A 78 1.35 -13.48 -7.85
CA ARG A 78 1.25 -14.28 -9.07
C ARG A 78 0.29 -13.67 -10.08
N ALA A 79 -0.89 -13.25 -9.62
CA ALA A 79 -1.88 -12.60 -10.48
C ALA A 79 -1.35 -11.26 -11.04
N LEU A 80 -0.72 -10.44 -10.19
CA LEU A 80 -0.12 -9.17 -10.59
C LEU A 80 1.05 -9.38 -11.57
N ALA A 81 1.87 -10.43 -11.38
CA ALA A 81 3.00 -10.71 -12.25
C ALA A 81 2.58 -11.07 -13.69
N GLN A 82 1.45 -11.76 -13.87
CA GLN A 82 0.87 -12.07 -15.18
C GLN A 82 0.55 -10.81 -15.99
N GLU A 83 0.31 -9.70 -15.32
CA GLU A 83 -0.05 -8.40 -15.89
C GLU A 83 1.11 -7.36 -15.80
N ASN A 84 2.33 -7.79 -15.51
CA ASN A 84 3.50 -6.91 -15.29
C ASN A 84 3.26 -5.85 -14.21
N ALA A 85 2.48 -6.16 -13.18
CA ALA A 85 2.06 -5.27 -12.10
C ALA A 85 2.54 -5.71 -10.71
N ALA A 86 3.40 -6.73 -10.60
CA ALA A 86 3.87 -7.27 -9.32
C ALA A 86 4.62 -6.21 -8.47
N PHE A 87 4.43 -6.25 -7.17
CA PHE A 87 5.19 -5.44 -6.22
C PHE A 87 6.65 -5.89 -6.15
N GLU A 88 7.55 -4.95 -5.87
CA GLU A 88 8.96 -5.23 -5.62
C GLU A 88 9.23 -5.61 -4.16
N GLY A 89 8.38 -5.15 -3.25
CA GLY A 89 8.42 -5.49 -1.84
C GLY A 89 7.03 -5.54 -1.22
N ILE A 90 6.84 -6.44 -0.25
CA ILE A 90 5.62 -6.55 0.55
C ILE A 90 6.01 -6.50 2.02
N TYR A 91 5.48 -5.52 2.74
CA TYR A 91 5.72 -5.30 4.16
C TYR A 91 4.39 -5.35 4.91
N ALA A 92 4.23 -6.35 5.75
CA ALA A 92 3.02 -6.58 6.52
C ALA A 92 3.29 -6.51 8.02
N CYS A 93 2.48 -5.75 8.73
CA CYS A 93 2.45 -5.74 10.19
C CYS A 93 1.27 -6.58 10.68
N THR A 94 1.52 -7.59 11.46
CA THR A 94 0.51 -8.52 12.00
C THR A 94 0.18 -8.25 13.48
N CYS A 95 0.81 -7.27 14.10
CA CYS A 95 0.59 -6.90 15.49
C CYS A 95 -0.86 -6.51 15.79
N LEU A 96 -1.29 -6.76 17.01
CA LEU A 96 -2.53 -6.22 17.57
C LEU A 96 -2.46 -4.68 17.68
N ALA A 97 -3.63 -4.03 17.78
CA ALA A 97 -3.69 -2.56 17.84
C ALA A 97 -2.92 -1.98 19.04
N GLU A 98 -2.96 -2.66 20.17
CA GLU A 98 -2.36 -2.23 21.44
C GLU A 98 -1.23 -3.18 21.89
N GLU A 99 -0.55 -3.81 20.92
CA GLU A 99 0.54 -4.74 21.22
C GLU A 99 1.78 -3.98 21.73
N PRO A 100 2.20 -4.20 22.99
CA PRO A 100 3.36 -3.53 23.54
C PRO A 100 4.61 -3.85 22.72
N GLY A 101 5.37 -2.80 22.35
CA GLY A 101 6.62 -2.97 21.59
C GLY A 101 6.47 -3.18 20.10
N CYS A 102 5.27 -3.22 19.55
CA CYS A 102 5.07 -3.23 18.10
C CYS A 102 5.58 -1.91 17.47
N LYS A 103 6.51 -2.03 16.54
CA LYS A 103 7.09 -0.88 15.84
C LYS A 103 6.57 -0.73 14.40
N CYS A 104 5.97 -1.78 13.82
CA CYS A 104 5.58 -1.79 12.40
C CYS A 104 4.16 -1.31 12.11
N ARG A 105 3.30 -1.21 13.14
CA ARG A 105 1.89 -0.85 12.91
C ARG A 105 1.73 0.62 12.53
N LYS A 106 0.98 0.87 11.46
CA LYS A 106 0.56 2.22 11.04
C LYS A 106 -0.12 2.98 12.18
N PRO A 107 0.22 4.22 12.44
CA PRO A 107 0.96 5.16 11.58
C PRO A 107 2.50 5.17 11.78
N SER A 108 3.10 4.14 12.39
CA SER A 108 4.57 4.03 12.43
C SER A 108 5.14 3.98 11.01
N PRO A 109 6.23 4.72 10.71
CA PRO A 109 6.87 4.72 9.39
C PRO A 109 7.73 3.49 9.12
N GLU A 110 7.87 2.56 10.05
CA GLU A 110 8.86 1.48 10.04
C GLU A 110 8.83 0.64 8.75
N MET A 111 7.63 0.28 8.25
CA MET A 111 7.51 -0.51 7.02
C MET A 111 8.05 0.26 5.79
N ILE A 112 7.81 1.57 5.73
CA ILE A 112 8.31 2.44 4.65
C ILE A 112 9.82 2.60 4.75
N LEU A 113 10.33 2.91 5.95
CA LEU A 113 11.76 3.12 6.19
C LEU A 113 12.57 1.86 5.88
N ARG A 114 12.08 0.71 6.31
CA ARG A 114 12.68 -0.59 6.00
C ARG A 114 12.70 -0.87 4.49
N ALA A 115 11.60 -0.62 3.79
CA ALA A 115 11.55 -0.76 2.34
C ALA A 115 12.54 0.19 1.65
N ALA A 116 12.65 1.44 2.13
CA ALA A 116 13.57 2.41 1.58
C ALA A 116 15.04 1.98 1.74
N GLU A 117 15.41 1.41 2.87
CA GLU A 117 16.74 0.87 3.12
C GLU A 117 17.03 -0.35 2.23
N GLU A 118 16.12 -1.33 2.20
CA GLU A 118 16.30 -2.60 1.47
C GLU A 118 16.35 -2.41 -0.06
N HIS A 119 15.60 -1.43 -0.60
CA HIS A 119 15.49 -1.21 -2.04
C HIS A 119 16.19 0.07 -2.56
N GLY A 120 16.83 0.84 -1.67
CA GLY A 120 17.49 2.10 -2.05
C GLY A 120 16.50 3.14 -2.59
N LEU A 121 15.44 3.46 -1.81
CA LEU A 121 14.37 4.35 -2.26
C LEU A 121 14.56 5.79 -1.79
N ASP A 122 14.23 6.75 -2.66
CA ASP A 122 14.15 8.17 -2.35
C ASP A 122 12.75 8.53 -1.86
N LEU A 123 12.60 8.64 -0.54
CA LEU A 123 11.30 8.97 0.08
C LEU A 123 10.83 10.38 -0.26
N ASN A 124 11.74 11.34 -0.50
CA ASN A 124 11.37 12.71 -0.86
C ASN A 124 10.74 12.81 -2.27
N ALA A 125 11.07 11.85 -3.14
CA ALA A 125 10.49 11.76 -4.49
C ALA A 125 9.39 10.67 -4.58
N SER A 126 9.02 10.07 -3.45
CA SER A 126 8.04 8.98 -3.38
C SER A 126 6.64 9.48 -3.02
N LEU A 127 5.65 8.60 -3.17
CA LEU A 127 4.29 8.86 -2.73
C LEU A 127 3.64 7.63 -2.06
N MET A 128 2.58 7.88 -1.29
CA MET A 128 1.76 6.86 -0.63
C MET A 128 0.31 6.93 -1.11
N VAL A 129 -0.26 5.77 -1.42
CA VAL A 129 -1.69 5.58 -1.72
C VAL A 129 -2.32 4.78 -0.58
N GLY A 130 -3.28 5.35 0.12
CA GLY A 130 -3.98 4.71 1.23
C GLY A 130 -5.43 5.16 1.32
N ASP A 131 -6.24 4.45 2.10
CA ASP A 131 -7.65 4.78 2.31
C ASP A 131 -7.97 5.23 3.75
N TYR A 132 -7.02 5.06 4.67
CA TYR A 132 -7.16 5.42 6.08
C TYR A 132 -6.26 6.57 6.50
N ASP A 133 -6.66 7.33 7.53
CA ASP A 133 -5.84 8.39 8.13
C ASP A 133 -4.45 7.89 8.56
N ARG A 134 -4.37 6.66 9.09
CA ARG A 134 -3.10 6.04 9.50
C ARG A 134 -2.12 5.80 8.35
N ASP A 135 -2.60 5.64 7.11
CA ASP A 135 -1.75 5.49 5.93
C ASP A 135 -1.10 6.81 5.56
N ILE A 136 -1.90 7.87 5.53
CA ILE A 136 -1.44 9.22 5.25
C ILE A 136 -0.49 9.70 6.34
N GLN A 137 -0.83 9.44 7.62
CA GLN A 137 0.04 9.79 8.73
C GLN A 137 1.36 9.00 8.71
N MET A 138 1.34 7.72 8.33
CA MET A 138 2.54 6.91 8.16
C MET A 138 3.47 7.51 7.10
N ALA A 139 2.92 7.94 5.97
CA ALA A 139 3.67 8.60 4.91
C ALA A 139 4.31 9.90 5.39
N HIS A 140 3.55 10.75 6.08
CA HIS A 140 4.08 11.98 6.68
C HIS A 140 5.21 11.69 7.69
N ASN A 141 5.03 10.69 8.55
CA ASN A 141 6.03 10.27 9.53
C ASN A 141 7.30 9.71 8.88
N ALA A 142 7.19 9.15 7.68
CA ALA A 142 8.32 8.67 6.87
C ALA A 142 8.99 9.78 6.04
N GLY A 143 8.46 10.99 6.02
CA GLY A 143 8.97 12.11 5.21
C GLY A 143 8.53 12.07 3.74
N ILE A 144 7.49 11.32 3.39
CA ILE A 144 6.93 11.29 2.04
C ILE A 144 6.02 12.53 1.86
N PRO A 145 6.32 13.39 0.87
CA PRO A 145 5.59 14.66 0.71
C PRO A 145 4.24 14.51 -0.02
N THR A 146 4.10 13.47 -0.85
CA THR A 146 2.92 13.29 -1.71
C THR A 146 2.10 12.10 -1.24
N THR A 147 0.81 12.32 -1.00
CA THR A 147 -0.12 11.30 -0.54
C THR A 147 -1.41 11.32 -1.36
N ILE A 148 -1.92 10.16 -1.70
CA ILE A 148 -3.22 9.98 -2.36
C ILE A 148 -4.13 9.23 -1.41
N ARG A 149 -5.26 9.83 -1.06
CA ARG A 149 -6.32 9.17 -0.32
C ARG A 149 -7.36 8.62 -1.28
N ILE A 150 -7.67 7.34 -1.13
CA ILE A 150 -8.86 6.73 -1.74
C ILE A 150 -9.99 6.83 -0.71
N LEU A 151 -11.11 7.45 -1.09
CA LEU A 151 -12.28 7.52 -0.21
C LEU A 151 -12.96 6.16 -0.12
N THR A 152 -13.07 5.64 1.08
CA THR A 152 -13.74 4.39 1.40
C THR A 152 -14.83 4.67 2.42
N GLU A 153 -16.03 4.15 2.18
CA GLU A 153 -17.17 4.36 3.08
C GLU A 153 -16.84 3.89 4.51
N GLY A 154 -17.20 4.71 5.48
CA GLY A 154 -16.95 4.44 6.91
C GLY A 154 -15.53 4.73 7.37
N HIS A 155 -14.60 5.16 6.48
CA HIS A 155 -13.25 5.54 6.86
C HIS A 155 -13.15 7.06 7.07
N PRO A 156 -12.72 7.54 8.26
CA PRO A 156 -12.53 8.96 8.48
C PRO A 156 -11.40 9.51 7.61
N ALA A 157 -11.55 10.75 7.16
CA ALA A 157 -10.56 11.47 6.34
C ALA A 157 -10.20 12.80 7.02
N THR A 158 -9.66 12.70 8.25
CA THR A 158 -9.30 13.86 9.09
C THR A 158 -7.85 14.30 8.89
N VAL A 159 -6.96 13.39 8.51
CA VAL A 159 -5.56 13.72 8.16
C VAL A 159 -5.51 14.20 6.71
N PRO A 160 -5.03 15.42 6.43
CA PRO A 160 -4.97 15.93 5.07
C PRO A 160 -4.06 15.09 4.16
N ALA A 161 -4.55 14.74 2.99
CA ALA A 161 -3.76 14.15 1.89
C ALA A 161 -3.54 15.21 0.79
N THR A 162 -2.47 15.07 -0.01
CA THR A 162 -2.22 16.00 -1.12
C THR A 162 -3.23 15.84 -2.25
N HIS A 163 -3.75 14.62 -2.43
CA HIS A 163 -4.81 14.30 -3.38
C HIS A 163 -5.85 13.38 -2.73
N THR A 164 -7.12 13.54 -3.15
CA THR A 164 -8.23 12.70 -2.68
C THR A 164 -9.03 12.23 -3.88
N LEU A 165 -9.26 10.91 -3.99
CA LEU A 165 -9.97 10.25 -5.08
C LEU A 165 -11.20 9.53 -4.56
N SER A 166 -12.27 9.52 -5.36
CA SER A 166 -13.52 8.81 -5.06
C SER A 166 -13.37 7.28 -5.15
N GLY A 167 -12.36 6.79 -5.86
CA GLY A 167 -12.10 5.37 -6.04
C GLY A 167 -10.78 5.12 -6.76
N THR A 168 -10.41 3.85 -6.90
CA THR A 168 -9.16 3.43 -7.51
C THR A 168 -9.20 3.41 -9.04
N GLU A 169 -10.39 3.45 -9.64
CA GLU A 169 -10.59 3.47 -11.10
C GLU A 169 -9.94 4.67 -11.80
N ILE A 170 -9.81 5.81 -11.08
CA ILE A 170 -9.15 7.02 -11.59
C ILE A 170 -7.70 7.17 -11.11
N LEU A 171 -7.18 6.20 -10.37
CA LEU A 171 -5.83 6.27 -9.78
C LEU A 171 -4.74 6.36 -10.84
N ALA A 172 -4.83 5.56 -11.91
CA ALA A 172 -3.82 5.56 -12.97
C ALA A 172 -3.76 6.92 -13.71
N GLU A 173 -4.90 7.55 -13.96
CA GLU A 173 -4.95 8.88 -14.56
C GLU A 173 -4.33 9.93 -13.65
N THR A 174 -4.67 9.90 -12.37
CA THR A 174 -4.09 10.79 -11.36
C THR A 174 -2.58 10.62 -11.27
N LEU A 175 -2.08 9.38 -11.17
CA LEU A 175 -0.65 9.09 -11.13
C LEU A 175 0.07 9.61 -12.39
N ARG A 176 -0.53 9.45 -13.57
CA ARG A 176 0.03 9.98 -14.83
C ARG A 176 0.17 11.49 -14.82
N SER A 177 -0.73 12.20 -14.15
CA SER A 177 -0.70 13.67 -14.08
C SER A 177 0.33 14.23 -13.09
N ILE A 178 0.67 13.46 -12.04
CA ILE A 178 1.53 13.94 -10.95
C ILE A 178 2.93 13.35 -10.95
N LEU A 179 3.13 12.15 -11.53
CA LEU A 179 4.43 11.48 -11.54
C LEU A 179 5.27 11.90 -12.76
N PRO A 180 6.54 12.29 -12.55
CA PRO A 180 7.48 12.47 -13.65
C PRO A 180 7.90 11.12 -14.24
N THR A 181 8.35 11.12 -15.49
CA THR A 181 9.06 9.94 -16.05
C THR A 181 10.50 9.94 -15.58
N ILE A 182 10.92 8.89 -14.87
CA ILE A 182 12.29 8.70 -14.42
C ILE A 182 13.08 8.03 -15.56
N ARG A 183 14.21 8.64 -15.93
CA ARG A 183 15.11 8.15 -16.99
C ARG A 183 16.31 7.42 -16.40
#